data_4a901aba5336a07f654b891b1725704a
#
_entry.id   4a901aba5336a07f654b891b1725704a
#
_cell.length_a   1.000
_cell.length_b   1.000
_cell.length_c   1.000
_cell.angle_alpha   90.00
_cell.angle_beta   90.00
_cell.angle_gamma   90.00
#
_symmetry.space_group_name_H-M   'P 1'
#
loop_
_entity.id
_entity.type
_entity.pdbx_description
1 polymer ?
#
loop_
_entity_poly.entity_id
_entity_poly.type
_entity_poly.pdbx_seq_one_letter_code
_entity_poly.pdbx_strand_id
1 'polypeptide(L)'
;TPEWIQVGNETRNGMLWPMGQLWDNNGDLPNGWKNYAALTTAGYNACKAVFPDALVIVHIDNAYENNNWFFRKLQYHGGMFDMIGLSHYPMMKQWSGKDWDEMNALAATNIKLLHAEFNCPIMVVEIGTMASTEEKAAEVILDFRQRVDTLDYMKGIFYWEPQVYNNWRPNEYIELGWGAYNMGAFTSKGQPNNALKTLWKR
;
A
#
# COMPACT_ATOMS: atom_id res chain seq x y z
N THR A 1 -3.75 21.02 -8.94
CA THR A 1 -3.09 20.87 -7.61
C THR A 1 -3.42 19.49 -7.08
N PRO A 2 -2.44 18.68 -6.70
CA PRO A 2 -2.71 17.36 -6.10
C PRO A 2 -3.30 17.53 -4.69
N GLU A 3 -4.20 16.63 -4.31
CA GLU A 3 -4.70 16.53 -2.94
C GLU A 3 -3.77 15.69 -2.06
N TRP A 4 -3.13 14.68 -2.69
CA TRP A 4 -2.25 13.72 -2.02
C TRP A 4 -0.96 13.54 -2.82
N ILE A 5 0.16 13.41 -2.12
CA ILE A 5 1.47 13.16 -2.71
C ILE A 5 2.15 12.04 -1.92
N GLN A 6 2.48 10.94 -2.60
CA GLN A 6 3.18 9.83 -1.98
C GLN A 6 4.69 10.00 -2.15
N VAL A 7 5.43 9.97 -1.03
CA VAL A 7 6.89 10.03 -0.99
C VAL A 7 7.44 8.61 -0.76
N GLY A 8 8.00 8.05 -1.82
CA GLY A 8 8.46 6.65 -1.85
C GLY A 8 7.34 5.65 -2.13
N ASN A 9 7.71 4.41 -2.41
CA ASN A 9 6.82 3.28 -2.65
C ASN A 9 7.25 2.09 -1.81
N GLU A 10 6.33 1.53 -1.02
CA GLU A 10 6.56 0.36 -0.16
C GLU A 10 7.88 0.43 0.65
N THR A 11 8.05 1.53 1.37
CA THR A 11 9.33 1.88 1.99
C THR A 11 9.61 1.18 3.32
N ARG A 12 8.98 0.02 3.60
CA ARG A 12 9.22 -0.76 4.81
C ARG A 12 10.71 -1.07 5.03
N ASN A 13 11.46 -1.32 3.95
CA ASN A 13 12.90 -1.57 3.99
C ASN A 13 13.74 -0.31 3.75
N GLY A 14 13.10 0.87 3.84
CA GLY A 14 13.73 2.14 3.50
C GLY A 14 13.61 2.48 2.01
N MET A 15 14.30 3.53 1.59
CA MET A 15 14.35 3.99 0.20
C MET A 15 15.72 4.56 -0.16
N LEU A 16 16.01 4.71 -1.47
CA LEU A 16 17.25 5.27 -1.98
C LEU A 16 18.51 4.59 -1.41
N TRP A 17 18.54 3.26 -1.51
CA TRP A 17 19.64 2.44 -1.03
C TRP A 17 20.98 2.80 -1.69
N PRO A 18 22.10 2.68 -0.95
CA PRO A 18 22.20 2.20 0.44
C PRO A 18 21.92 3.27 1.50
N MET A 19 21.74 4.54 1.12
CA MET A 19 21.66 5.66 2.05
C MET A 19 20.51 5.54 3.05
N GLY A 20 19.31 5.26 2.58
CA GLY A 20 18.10 5.14 3.40
C GLY A 20 17.66 3.69 3.63
N GLN A 21 18.55 2.72 3.48
CA GLN A 21 18.28 1.32 3.83
C GLN A 21 18.15 1.19 5.35
N LEU A 22 17.08 0.50 5.82
CA LEU A 22 16.78 0.39 7.25
C LEU A 22 17.51 -0.76 7.94
N TRP A 23 17.57 -1.93 7.30
CA TRP A 23 18.16 -3.15 7.86
C TRP A 23 18.77 -4.03 6.78
N ASP A 24 19.55 -4.98 7.23
CA ASP A 24 20.09 -6.10 6.46
C ASP A 24 19.86 -7.43 7.21
N ASN A 25 20.53 -8.50 6.80
CA ASN A 25 20.43 -9.81 7.44
C ASN A 25 20.89 -9.84 8.91
N ASN A 26 21.59 -8.79 9.38
CA ASN A 26 22.13 -8.67 10.74
C ASN A 26 21.24 -7.77 11.64
N GLY A 27 20.19 -7.19 11.10
CA GLY A 27 19.28 -6.30 11.81
C GLY A 27 19.31 -4.85 11.33
N ASP A 28 18.88 -3.92 12.19
CA ASP A 28 18.86 -2.49 11.88
C ASP A 28 20.26 -1.94 11.58
N LEU A 29 20.40 -1.20 10.48
CA LEU A 29 21.64 -0.52 10.15
C LEU A 29 21.89 0.68 11.08
N PRO A 30 23.14 0.99 11.48
CA PRO A 30 23.46 1.98 12.52
C PRO A 30 22.86 3.37 12.30
N ASN A 31 22.66 3.80 11.06
CA ASN A 31 22.05 5.09 10.70
C ASN A 31 20.81 4.93 9.83
N GLY A 32 20.31 3.72 9.61
CA GLY A 32 19.23 3.44 8.66
C GLY A 32 18.00 4.29 8.93
N TRP A 33 17.46 4.23 10.14
CA TRP A 33 16.28 4.99 10.54
C TRP A 33 16.48 6.51 10.50
N LYS A 34 17.64 7.00 10.94
CA LYS A 34 17.99 8.43 10.88
C LYS A 34 18.03 8.94 9.44
N ASN A 35 18.69 8.20 8.57
CA ASN A 35 18.80 8.54 7.16
C ASN A 35 17.44 8.47 6.45
N TYR A 36 16.67 7.40 6.69
CA TYR A 36 15.35 7.23 6.11
C TYR A 36 14.39 8.36 6.54
N ALA A 37 14.38 8.71 7.84
CA ALA A 37 13.59 9.81 8.36
C ALA A 37 14.00 11.16 7.74
N ALA A 38 15.31 11.39 7.55
CA ALA A 38 15.80 12.60 6.88
C ALA A 38 15.35 12.68 5.41
N LEU A 39 15.42 11.56 4.67
CA LEU A 39 14.95 11.47 3.28
C LEU A 39 13.43 11.70 3.18
N THR A 40 12.66 11.06 4.05
CA THR A 40 11.20 11.23 4.12
C THR A 40 10.83 12.68 4.43
N THR A 41 11.49 13.30 5.39
CA THR A 41 11.26 14.71 5.77
C THR A 41 11.68 15.68 4.67
N ALA A 42 12.77 15.40 3.95
CA ALA A 42 13.16 16.22 2.80
C ALA A 42 12.08 16.18 1.70
N GLY A 43 11.55 14.99 1.39
CA GLY A 43 10.42 14.84 0.46
C GLY A 43 9.16 15.56 0.96
N TYR A 44 8.81 15.40 2.23
CA TYR A 44 7.71 16.12 2.87
C TYR A 44 7.82 17.63 2.70
N ASN A 45 8.95 18.21 3.07
CA ASN A 45 9.19 19.64 2.99
C ASN A 45 9.15 20.15 1.55
N ALA A 46 9.70 19.40 0.59
CA ALA A 46 9.63 19.74 -0.83
C ALA A 46 8.18 19.77 -1.35
N CYS A 47 7.37 18.77 -0.97
CA CYS A 47 5.95 18.74 -1.31
C CYS A 47 5.20 19.95 -0.73
N LYS A 48 5.39 20.25 0.54
CA LYS A 48 4.73 21.35 1.24
C LYS A 48 5.16 22.72 0.71
N ALA A 49 6.39 22.87 0.23
CA ALA A 49 6.87 24.12 -0.36
C ALA A 49 6.14 24.48 -1.67
N VAL A 50 5.69 23.47 -2.42
CA VAL A 50 5.00 23.67 -3.71
C VAL A 50 3.46 23.54 -3.56
N PHE A 51 3.01 22.60 -2.72
CA PHE A 51 1.61 22.26 -2.50
C PHE A 51 1.31 22.21 -1.00
N PRO A 52 1.19 23.37 -0.33
CA PRO A 52 1.07 23.44 1.13
C PRO A 52 -0.13 22.67 1.69
N ASP A 53 -1.23 22.60 0.94
CA ASP A 53 -2.47 21.94 1.36
C ASP A 53 -2.50 20.43 1.04
N ALA A 54 -1.59 19.92 0.20
CA ALA A 54 -1.55 18.50 -0.14
C ALA A 54 -1.11 17.67 1.06
N LEU A 55 -1.79 16.53 1.28
CA LEU A 55 -1.37 15.57 2.29
C LEU A 55 -0.25 14.69 1.77
N VAL A 56 0.83 14.60 2.54
CA VAL A 56 2.01 13.81 2.18
C VAL A 56 1.91 12.42 2.79
N ILE A 57 1.98 11.39 1.94
CA ILE A 57 1.80 9.98 2.29
C ILE A 57 3.16 9.31 2.42
N VAL A 58 3.36 8.57 3.52
CA VAL A 58 4.38 7.53 3.65
C VAL A 58 3.71 6.18 3.42
N HIS A 59 4.23 5.41 2.48
CA HIS A 59 3.65 4.16 2.00
C HIS A 59 4.52 2.96 2.39
N ILE A 60 3.87 1.95 3.01
CA ILE A 60 4.47 0.65 3.30
C ILE A 60 3.56 -0.49 2.83
N ASP A 61 4.16 -1.66 2.65
CA ASP A 61 3.49 -2.91 2.29
C ASP A 61 2.73 -3.56 3.46
N ASN A 62 2.13 -4.73 3.21
CA ASN A 62 1.56 -5.63 4.22
C ASN A 62 0.58 -4.98 5.21
N ALA A 63 -0.53 -4.42 4.69
CA ALA A 63 -1.58 -3.82 5.51
C ALA A 63 -2.10 -4.74 6.63
N TYR A 64 -2.01 -6.08 6.45
CA TYR A 64 -2.47 -7.09 7.42
C TYR A 64 -1.54 -7.27 8.63
N GLU A 65 -0.34 -6.68 8.62
CA GLU A 65 0.59 -6.74 9.76
C GLU A 65 0.38 -5.57 10.72
N ASN A 66 0.80 -5.73 11.98
CA ASN A 66 0.84 -4.60 12.91
C ASN A 66 2.00 -3.67 12.54
N ASN A 67 1.67 -2.54 11.94
CA ASN A 67 2.62 -1.57 11.38
C ASN A 67 2.93 -0.39 12.31
N ASN A 68 2.35 -0.34 13.51
CA ASN A 68 2.55 0.77 14.44
C ASN A 68 4.02 0.98 14.80
N TRP A 69 4.77 -0.11 14.97
CA TRP A 69 6.21 -0.04 15.28
C TRP A 69 7.02 0.74 14.24
N PHE A 70 6.66 0.60 12.95
CA PHE A 70 7.36 1.27 11.85
C PHE A 70 7.19 2.79 11.94
N PHE A 71 5.95 3.26 12.06
CA PHE A 71 5.64 4.69 12.14
C PHE A 71 6.13 5.32 13.44
N ARG A 72 6.12 4.58 14.58
CA ARG A 72 6.78 5.03 15.81
C ARG A 72 8.27 5.29 15.62
N LYS A 73 8.99 4.34 15.00
CA LYS A 73 10.41 4.51 14.71
C LYS A 73 10.66 5.67 13.74
N LEU A 74 9.85 5.80 12.70
CA LEU A 74 9.95 6.92 11.76
C LEU A 74 9.80 8.27 12.49
N GLN A 75 8.75 8.45 13.29
CA GLN A 75 8.54 9.68 14.06
C GLN A 75 9.63 9.91 15.11
N TYR A 76 10.07 8.88 15.81
CA TYR A 76 11.15 8.97 16.79
C TYR A 76 12.44 9.55 16.18
N HIS A 77 12.72 9.22 14.93
CA HIS A 77 13.86 9.75 14.19
C HIS A 77 13.58 11.06 13.42
N GLY A 78 12.42 11.66 13.61
CA GLY A 78 12.04 12.96 13.03
C GLY A 78 11.45 12.88 11.63
N GLY A 79 11.01 11.71 11.18
CA GLY A 79 10.32 11.56 9.89
C GLY A 79 8.92 12.16 9.92
N MET A 80 8.54 12.85 8.86
CA MET A 80 7.27 13.57 8.73
C MET A 80 6.35 12.94 7.69
N PHE A 81 5.06 12.89 8.01
CA PHE A 81 3.97 12.48 7.11
C PHE A 81 2.64 13.07 7.61
N ASP A 82 1.67 13.24 6.70
CA ASP A 82 0.30 13.65 7.04
C ASP A 82 -0.67 12.46 6.98
N MET A 83 -0.34 11.43 6.19
CA MET A 83 -1.20 10.28 5.90
C MET A 83 -0.37 9.01 5.79
N ILE A 84 -0.95 7.89 6.21
CA ILE A 84 -0.36 6.56 6.05
C ILE A 84 -0.96 5.88 4.82
N GLY A 85 -0.08 5.41 3.91
CA GLY A 85 -0.42 4.58 2.77
C GLY A 85 -0.06 3.12 3.01
N LEU A 86 -0.93 2.20 2.58
CA LEU A 86 -0.74 0.77 2.76
C LEU A 86 -0.99 0.02 1.45
N SER A 87 -0.16 -1.00 1.14
CA SER A 87 -0.51 -2.02 0.14
C SER A 87 -1.26 -3.16 0.79
N HIS A 88 -2.30 -3.66 0.13
CA HIS A 88 -3.10 -4.79 0.58
C HIS A 88 -3.36 -5.80 -0.54
N TYR A 89 -2.73 -6.97 -0.44
CA TYR A 89 -2.82 -8.06 -1.40
C TYR A 89 -3.32 -9.34 -0.72
N PRO A 90 -4.62 -9.47 -0.41
CA PRO A 90 -5.17 -10.52 0.47
C PRO A 90 -5.05 -11.93 -0.09
N MET A 91 -4.86 -12.11 -1.41
CA MET A 91 -4.69 -13.42 -2.03
C MET A 91 -3.24 -13.94 -2.05
N MET A 92 -2.30 -13.23 -1.44
CA MET A 92 -0.87 -13.58 -1.42
C MET A 92 -0.53 -14.51 -0.23
N LYS A 93 -1.27 -15.61 -0.09
CA LYS A 93 -1.10 -16.60 0.99
C LYS A 93 0.32 -17.14 1.11
N GLN A 94 1.02 -17.30 -0.01
CA GLN A 94 2.42 -17.77 -0.02
C GLN A 94 3.37 -16.87 0.77
N TRP A 95 3.03 -15.61 0.98
CA TRP A 95 3.85 -14.67 1.75
C TRP A 95 3.36 -14.51 3.19
N SER A 96 2.05 -14.59 3.41
CA SER A 96 1.45 -14.36 4.73
C SER A 96 1.17 -15.63 5.53
N GLY A 97 1.01 -16.77 4.84
CA GLY A 97 0.49 -18.02 5.43
C GLY A 97 -1.01 -17.98 5.79
N LYS A 98 -1.70 -16.87 5.51
CA LYS A 98 -3.08 -16.58 5.91
C LYS A 98 -4.05 -16.65 4.73
N ASP A 99 -5.30 -16.96 5.02
CA ASP A 99 -6.36 -16.89 4.03
C ASP A 99 -6.82 -15.45 3.85
N TRP A 100 -7.44 -15.16 2.72
CA TRP A 100 -7.78 -13.79 2.30
C TRP A 100 -8.74 -13.07 3.25
N ASP A 101 -9.69 -13.78 3.86
CA ASP A 101 -10.66 -13.24 4.83
C ASP A 101 -9.97 -12.86 6.15
N GLU A 102 -9.03 -13.67 6.61
CA GLU A 102 -8.17 -13.35 7.75
C GLU A 102 -7.31 -12.12 7.44
N MET A 103 -6.70 -12.05 6.25
CA MET A 103 -5.90 -10.88 5.85
C MET A 103 -6.73 -9.60 5.80
N ASN A 104 -7.95 -9.66 5.26
CA ASN A 104 -8.87 -8.51 5.23
C ASN A 104 -9.25 -8.06 6.66
N ALA A 105 -9.55 -8.99 7.56
CA ALA A 105 -9.88 -8.69 8.95
C ALA A 105 -8.70 -8.04 9.70
N LEU A 106 -7.50 -8.58 9.51
CA LEU A 106 -6.27 -8.04 10.10
C LEU A 106 -5.92 -6.65 9.55
N ALA A 107 -6.05 -6.45 8.23
CA ALA A 107 -5.81 -5.14 7.61
C ALA A 107 -6.78 -4.08 8.15
N ALA A 108 -8.07 -4.39 8.25
CA ALA A 108 -9.05 -3.48 8.84
C ALA A 108 -8.76 -3.18 10.32
N THR A 109 -8.26 -4.16 11.07
CA THR A 109 -7.85 -3.97 12.47
C THR A 109 -6.61 -3.07 12.57
N ASN A 110 -5.60 -3.33 11.74
CA ASN A 110 -4.38 -2.54 11.71
C ASN A 110 -4.64 -1.08 11.30
N ILE A 111 -5.51 -0.84 10.31
CA ILE A 111 -5.96 0.51 9.92
C ILE A 111 -6.53 1.27 11.13
N LYS A 112 -7.38 0.62 11.94
CA LYS A 112 -7.95 1.22 13.16
C LYS A 112 -6.88 1.54 14.20
N LEU A 113 -5.93 0.63 14.40
CA LEU A 113 -4.83 0.81 15.35
C LEU A 113 -3.89 1.95 14.93
N LEU A 114 -3.57 2.03 13.63
CA LEU A 114 -2.75 3.12 13.08
C LEU A 114 -3.42 4.48 13.26
N HIS A 115 -4.70 4.59 12.91
CA HIS A 115 -5.43 5.83 13.12
C HIS A 115 -5.52 6.22 14.60
N ALA A 116 -5.83 5.26 15.48
CA ALA A 116 -5.95 5.50 16.92
C ALA A 116 -4.64 6.02 17.53
N GLU A 117 -3.49 5.59 17.03
CA GLU A 117 -2.19 6.01 17.56
C GLU A 117 -1.68 7.30 16.94
N PHE A 118 -1.76 7.43 15.62
CA PHE A 118 -1.12 8.54 14.89
C PHE A 118 -2.07 9.69 14.59
N ASN A 119 -3.37 9.52 14.82
CA ASN A 119 -4.43 10.51 14.56
C ASN A 119 -4.34 11.14 13.15
N CYS A 120 -3.99 10.33 12.15
CA CYS A 120 -3.88 10.75 10.75
C CYS A 120 -4.81 9.93 9.85
N PRO A 121 -5.19 10.45 8.68
CA PRO A 121 -5.92 9.69 7.68
C PRO A 121 -5.10 8.49 7.18
N ILE A 122 -5.82 7.46 6.73
CA ILE A 122 -5.24 6.24 6.16
C ILE A 122 -5.77 6.06 4.74
N MET A 123 -4.94 5.54 3.85
CA MET A 123 -5.31 5.18 2.48
C MET A 123 -4.75 3.81 2.14
N VAL A 124 -5.52 2.97 1.47
CA VAL A 124 -4.98 1.80 0.78
C VAL A 124 -4.59 2.25 -0.62
N VAL A 125 -3.30 2.56 -0.78
CA VAL A 125 -2.75 3.12 -2.02
C VAL A 125 -2.52 2.06 -3.09
N GLU A 126 -2.53 0.78 -2.69
CA GLU A 126 -2.50 -0.36 -3.62
C GLU A 126 -3.36 -1.49 -3.07
N ILE A 127 -4.30 -1.98 -3.89
CA ILE A 127 -5.01 -3.23 -3.65
C ILE A 127 -5.02 -4.05 -4.93
N GLY A 128 -4.89 -5.36 -4.80
CA GLY A 128 -5.00 -6.30 -5.92
C GLY A 128 -5.36 -7.69 -5.40
N THR A 129 -5.85 -8.54 -6.29
CA THR A 129 -6.22 -9.90 -5.92
C THR A 129 -5.89 -10.90 -7.03
N MET A 130 -5.20 -11.99 -6.68
CA MET A 130 -4.88 -13.12 -7.55
C MET A 130 -5.99 -14.18 -7.54
N ALA A 131 -7.25 -13.76 -7.49
CA ALA A 131 -8.36 -14.69 -7.43
C ALA A 131 -8.49 -15.52 -8.73
N SER A 132 -8.93 -16.76 -8.57
CA SER A 132 -9.10 -17.70 -9.69
C SER A 132 -10.25 -17.32 -10.64
N THR A 133 -11.24 -16.57 -10.16
CA THR A 133 -12.39 -16.08 -10.92
C THR A 133 -12.71 -14.63 -10.61
N GLU A 134 -13.44 -13.97 -11.53
CA GLU A 134 -13.89 -12.59 -11.32
C GLU A 134 -14.85 -12.45 -10.13
N GLU A 135 -15.67 -13.46 -9.87
CA GLU A 135 -16.59 -13.50 -8.74
C GLU A 135 -15.83 -13.56 -7.43
N LYS A 136 -14.77 -14.39 -7.37
CA LYS A 136 -13.92 -14.49 -6.18
C LYS A 136 -13.13 -13.21 -5.96
N ALA A 137 -12.63 -12.59 -7.01
CA ALA A 137 -11.99 -11.28 -6.92
C ALA A 137 -12.94 -10.21 -6.36
N ALA A 138 -14.18 -10.18 -6.87
CA ALA A 138 -15.21 -9.27 -6.40
C ALA A 138 -15.58 -9.51 -4.92
N GLU A 139 -15.71 -10.77 -4.50
CA GLU A 139 -15.97 -11.16 -3.11
C GLU A 139 -14.89 -10.63 -2.16
N VAL A 140 -13.62 -10.87 -2.50
CA VAL A 140 -12.46 -10.45 -1.70
C VAL A 140 -12.40 -8.93 -1.53
N ILE A 141 -12.58 -8.18 -2.61
CA ILE A 141 -12.56 -6.71 -2.59
C ILE A 141 -13.77 -6.15 -1.85
N LEU A 142 -14.96 -6.74 -2.05
CA LEU A 142 -16.19 -6.31 -1.37
C LEU A 142 -16.08 -6.51 0.15
N ASP A 143 -15.60 -7.67 0.60
CA ASP A 143 -15.41 -7.94 2.03
C ASP A 143 -14.46 -6.92 2.67
N PHE A 144 -13.32 -6.64 2.03
CA PHE A 144 -12.41 -5.61 2.54
C PHE A 144 -13.07 -4.24 2.63
N ARG A 145 -13.76 -3.80 1.56
CA ARG A 145 -14.49 -2.54 1.55
C ARG A 145 -15.51 -2.44 2.68
N GLN A 146 -16.34 -3.46 2.86
CA GLN A 146 -17.36 -3.49 3.93
C GLN A 146 -16.76 -3.30 5.33
N ARG A 147 -15.51 -3.72 5.54
CA ARG A 147 -14.79 -3.55 6.82
C ARG A 147 -14.27 -2.14 7.05
N VAL A 148 -14.03 -1.37 5.98
CA VAL A 148 -13.35 -0.06 6.07
C VAL A 148 -14.17 1.12 5.56
N ASP A 149 -15.23 0.92 4.73
CA ASP A 149 -16.03 1.99 4.13
C ASP A 149 -16.74 2.91 5.15
N THR A 150 -16.93 2.45 6.38
CA THR A 150 -17.57 3.23 7.45
C THR A 150 -16.58 4.04 8.29
N LEU A 151 -15.28 3.92 8.02
CA LEU A 151 -14.24 4.62 8.75
C LEU A 151 -14.01 6.00 8.08
N ASP A 152 -14.37 7.07 8.75
CA ASP A 152 -14.32 8.45 8.22
C ASP A 152 -12.90 8.95 7.92
N TYR A 153 -11.90 8.34 8.55
CA TYR A 153 -10.49 8.60 8.30
C TYR A 153 -9.88 7.79 7.14
N MET A 154 -10.63 6.83 6.57
CA MET A 154 -10.22 6.19 5.31
C MET A 154 -10.46 7.13 4.13
N LYS A 155 -9.39 7.49 3.40
CA LYS A 155 -9.47 8.45 2.28
C LYS A 155 -9.70 7.80 0.93
N GLY A 156 -9.44 6.50 0.80
CA GLY A 156 -9.73 5.78 -0.43
C GLY A 156 -8.96 4.48 -0.56
N ILE A 157 -9.25 3.81 -1.67
CA ILE A 157 -8.61 2.57 -2.09
C ILE A 157 -8.27 2.70 -3.58
N PHE A 158 -6.99 2.53 -3.94
CA PHE A 158 -6.56 2.46 -5.33
C PHE A 158 -6.28 1.01 -5.73
N TYR A 159 -6.87 0.59 -6.85
CA TYR A 159 -6.55 -0.71 -7.45
C TYR A 159 -5.21 -0.62 -8.17
N TRP A 160 -4.27 -1.53 -7.86
CA TRP A 160 -2.95 -1.55 -8.48
C TRP A 160 -3.01 -2.17 -9.88
N GLU A 161 -2.50 -1.45 -10.88
CA GLU A 161 -2.50 -1.86 -12.30
C GLU A 161 -3.83 -2.49 -12.78
N PRO A 162 -4.98 -1.82 -12.60
CA PRO A 162 -6.27 -2.42 -12.92
C PRO A 162 -6.41 -2.80 -14.39
N GLN A 163 -5.72 -2.09 -15.28
CA GLN A 163 -5.82 -2.24 -16.74
C GLN A 163 -5.23 -3.55 -17.28
N VAL A 164 -4.43 -4.28 -16.51
CA VAL A 164 -3.88 -5.56 -16.97
C VAL A 164 -4.92 -6.68 -16.89
N TYR A 165 -4.71 -7.73 -17.69
CA TYR A 165 -5.51 -8.96 -17.66
C TYR A 165 -4.61 -10.18 -17.40
N ASN A 166 -5.21 -11.29 -17.00
CA ASN A 166 -4.47 -12.49 -16.62
C ASN A 166 -3.51 -12.94 -17.73
N ASN A 167 -2.30 -13.31 -17.33
CA ASN A 167 -1.17 -13.74 -18.17
C ASN A 167 -0.58 -12.64 -19.07
N TRP A 168 -1.10 -11.40 -19.03
CA TRP A 168 -0.46 -10.30 -19.72
C TRP A 168 0.82 -9.88 -18.99
N ARG A 169 1.85 -9.62 -19.77
CA ARG A 169 3.08 -8.97 -19.31
C ARG A 169 3.77 -8.25 -20.46
N PRO A 170 4.37 -7.09 -20.24
CA PRO A 170 5.15 -6.41 -21.26
C PRO A 170 6.46 -7.16 -21.57
N ASN A 171 7.07 -6.87 -22.74
CA ASN A 171 8.32 -7.51 -23.14
C ASN A 171 9.44 -7.28 -22.13
N GLU A 172 9.50 -6.11 -21.53
CA GLU A 172 10.47 -5.74 -20.51
C GLU A 172 10.41 -6.67 -19.30
N TYR A 173 9.22 -7.11 -18.88
CA TYR A 173 9.06 -8.10 -17.80
C TYR A 173 9.62 -9.46 -18.21
N ILE A 174 9.45 -9.85 -19.48
CA ILE A 174 10.01 -11.12 -20.00
C ILE A 174 11.54 -11.06 -19.97
N GLU A 175 12.13 -9.96 -20.44
CA GLU A 175 13.59 -9.74 -20.46
C GLU A 175 14.19 -9.74 -19.05
N LEU A 176 13.46 -9.20 -18.05
CA LEU A 176 13.87 -9.19 -16.64
C LEU A 176 13.57 -10.51 -15.91
N GLY A 177 12.95 -11.49 -16.59
CA GLY A 177 12.56 -12.75 -15.97
C GLY A 177 11.36 -12.64 -15.02
N TRP A 178 10.59 -11.55 -15.09
CA TRP A 178 9.42 -11.34 -14.23
C TRP A 178 8.18 -12.06 -14.79
N GLY A 179 7.38 -12.61 -13.88
CA GLY A 179 6.08 -13.23 -14.21
C GLY A 179 4.98 -12.18 -14.43
N ALA A 180 3.85 -12.65 -14.96
CA ALA A 180 2.62 -11.86 -14.91
C ALA A 180 2.07 -11.83 -13.49
N TYR A 181 1.64 -10.67 -13.00
CA TYR A 181 1.12 -10.55 -11.62
C TYR A 181 -0.27 -11.17 -11.45
N ASN A 182 -1.06 -11.29 -12.53
CA ASN A 182 -2.39 -11.89 -12.52
C ASN A 182 -3.38 -11.25 -11.51
N MET A 183 -3.22 -9.98 -11.23
CA MET A 183 -4.05 -9.20 -10.30
C MET A 183 -4.86 -8.12 -10.99
N GLY A 184 -4.85 -8.08 -12.34
CA GLY A 184 -5.56 -7.07 -13.10
C GLY A 184 -7.08 -7.18 -12.99
N ALA A 185 -7.73 -6.07 -13.24
CA ALA A 185 -9.18 -5.91 -13.11
C ALA A 185 -9.89 -5.70 -14.46
N PHE A 186 -9.21 -6.06 -15.57
CA PHE A 186 -9.78 -6.03 -16.91
C PHE A 186 -9.69 -7.40 -17.58
N THR A 187 -10.61 -7.64 -18.51
CA THR A 187 -10.56 -8.78 -19.40
C THR A 187 -9.61 -8.51 -20.58
N SER A 188 -9.21 -9.56 -21.31
CA SER A 188 -8.43 -9.42 -22.56
C SER A 188 -9.13 -8.60 -23.65
N LYS A 189 -10.43 -8.31 -23.51
CA LYS A 189 -11.22 -7.45 -24.41
C LYS A 189 -11.27 -5.99 -23.93
N GLY A 190 -10.52 -5.62 -22.91
CA GLY A 190 -10.50 -4.27 -22.35
C GLY A 190 -11.75 -3.88 -21.56
N GLN A 191 -12.52 -4.85 -21.08
CA GLN A 191 -13.70 -4.61 -20.27
C GLN A 191 -13.37 -4.75 -18.78
N PRO A 192 -13.82 -3.83 -17.90
CA PRO A 192 -13.61 -3.98 -16.47
C PRO A 192 -14.33 -5.23 -15.94
N ASN A 193 -13.64 -6.01 -15.14
CA ASN A 193 -14.20 -7.18 -14.48
C ASN A 193 -14.98 -6.83 -13.22
N ASN A 194 -15.52 -7.83 -12.54
CA ASN A 194 -16.36 -7.61 -11.37
C ASN A 194 -15.57 -7.08 -10.15
N ALA A 195 -14.27 -7.38 -10.02
CA ALA A 195 -13.45 -6.83 -8.95
C ALA A 195 -13.38 -5.30 -9.03
N LEU A 196 -13.13 -4.75 -10.22
CA LEU A 196 -13.07 -3.31 -10.41
C LEU A 196 -14.45 -2.65 -10.21
N LYS A 197 -15.53 -3.28 -10.73
CA LYS A 197 -16.90 -2.77 -10.54
C LYS A 197 -17.30 -2.67 -9.07
N THR A 198 -16.75 -3.54 -8.21
CA THR A 198 -17.02 -3.55 -6.79
C THR A 198 -16.47 -2.32 -6.08
N LEU A 199 -15.40 -1.71 -6.57
CA LEU A 199 -14.85 -0.46 -6.01
C LEU A 199 -15.76 0.75 -6.21
N TRP A 200 -16.64 0.75 -7.21
CA TRP A 200 -17.54 1.89 -7.51
C TRP A 200 -18.97 1.71 -7.01
N LYS A 201 -19.39 0.49 -6.69
CA LYS A 201 -20.75 0.29 -6.16
C LYS A 201 -20.82 0.79 -4.72
N ARG A 202 -21.59 1.86 -4.53
CA ARG A 202 -22.05 2.31 -3.20
C ARG A 202 -23.26 1.51 -2.77
#